data_98ea7a64cbec60e9030a11be61954d10
#
_entry.id   98ea7a64cbec60e9030a11be61954d10
#
_cell.length_a   1.000
_cell.length_b   1.000
_cell.length_c   1.000
_cell.angle_alpha   90.00
_cell.angle_beta   90.00
_cell.angle_gamma   90.00
#
_symmetry.space_group_name_H-M   'P 1'
#
loop_
_entity.id
_entity.type
_entity.pdbx_description
1 polymer ?
#
loop_
_entity_poly.entity_id
_entity_poly.type
_entity_poly.pdbx_seq_one_letter_code
_entity_poly.pdbx_strand_id
1 'polypeptide(L)'
;MAEEDFNDLEGEMTAGEPIGRRSGPESGGNIFLRHLMDSNFLEYASYVIKERAIPDVDDGLKPVQRRILWSLHRMDDGKFHKVANVIGHTMQFHPHGDASIGGALVVLANKEYFIDRQGNFGNILTGDEASAARYIECRLSPLGREVLFNDDITALVDSYDGRNKEPVTLPVKLPALLMGGAEGIAVGMATKIMPHNFNELLQAQIACLRGRDFELYPDFLQGGLMDASEYDDGNGKIILRAKIERDG
;
A
#
# COMPACT_ATOMS: atom_id res chain seq x y z
N MET A 1 30.18 15.12 -17.58
CA MET A 1 31.20 14.50 -16.76
C MET A 1 30.64 14.44 -15.35
N ALA A 2 30.28 13.30 -14.82
CA ALA A 2 30.74 11.94 -14.96
C ALA A 2 29.57 10.95 -15.01
N GLU A 3 29.66 10.00 -15.91
CA GLU A 3 29.10 8.67 -15.82
C GLU A 3 29.97 7.93 -14.81
N GLU A 4 29.43 7.52 -13.67
CA GLU A 4 30.07 6.60 -12.75
C GLU A 4 29.14 5.41 -12.52
N ASP A 5 29.49 4.34 -13.13
CA ASP A 5 29.53 2.92 -12.81
C ASP A 5 28.45 2.33 -11.88
N PHE A 6 27.45 1.74 -12.54
CA PHE A 6 26.48 0.81 -11.94
C PHE A 6 26.94 -0.68 -12.05
N ASN A 7 28.22 -0.95 -11.88
CA ASN A 7 28.78 -2.28 -12.18
C ASN A 7 29.36 -3.07 -10.99
N ASP A 8 29.09 -2.69 -9.73
CA ASP A 8 29.69 -3.38 -8.57
C ASP A 8 28.66 -3.90 -7.54
N LEU A 9 27.63 -4.62 -7.99
CA LEU A 9 26.79 -5.44 -7.11
C LEU A 9 26.60 -6.87 -7.64
N GLU A 10 27.64 -7.47 -8.18
CA GLU A 10 27.74 -8.93 -8.29
C GLU A 10 28.34 -9.51 -7.00
N GLY A 11 27.55 -9.44 -5.91
CA GLY A 11 27.80 -10.24 -4.71
C GLY A 11 27.40 -11.69 -4.97
N GLU A 12 28.34 -12.60 -4.89
CA GLU A 12 28.21 -14.05 -5.01
C GLU A 12 27.03 -14.59 -4.17
N MET A 13 25.93 -14.90 -4.82
CA MET A 13 24.91 -15.79 -4.27
C MET A 13 25.40 -17.22 -4.49
N THR A 14 25.96 -17.84 -3.45
CA THR A 14 26.21 -19.29 -3.44
C THR A 14 24.89 -20.03 -3.51
N ALA A 15 24.59 -20.55 -4.69
CA ALA A 15 23.45 -21.42 -4.93
C ALA A 15 23.65 -22.75 -4.19
N GLY A 16 22.70 -23.07 -3.29
CA GLY A 16 22.60 -24.40 -2.70
C GLY A 16 22.44 -25.47 -3.79
N GLU A 17 23.12 -26.61 -3.64
CA GLU A 17 23.11 -27.70 -4.61
C GLU A 17 21.69 -28.22 -4.87
N PRO A 18 21.28 -28.40 -6.13
CA PRO A 18 19.98 -28.95 -6.48
C PRO A 18 19.96 -30.46 -6.32
N ILE A 19 18.92 -30.94 -5.62
CA ILE A 19 18.62 -32.36 -5.42
C ILE A 19 18.45 -33.06 -6.78
N GLY A 20 19.31 -34.06 -7.04
CA GLY A 20 19.18 -35.17 -7.96
C GLY A 20 18.65 -34.92 -9.38
N ARG A 21 19.50 -34.54 -10.33
CA ARG A 21 19.19 -34.57 -11.77
C ARG A 21 19.51 -35.94 -12.38
N ARG A 22 18.49 -36.57 -12.97
CA ARG A 22 18.72 -37.60 -13.99
C ARG A 22 19.08 -36.88 -15.29
N SER A 23 20.32 -37.08 -15.76
CA SER A 23 20.85 -36.55 -17.01
C SER A 23 20.32 -37.34 -18.20
N GLY A 24 19.26 -36.80 -18.86
CA GLY A 24 18.93 -37.13 -20.24
C GLY A 24 19.28 -35.97 -21.16
N PRO A 25 19.52 -36.14 -22.46
CA PRO A 25 19.82 -35.04 -23.37
C PRO A 25 18.62 -34.09 -23.44
N GLU A 26 18.74 -32.91 -22.84
CA GLU A 26 17.73 -31.86 -22.95
C GLU A 26 17.71 -31.37 -24.40
N SER A 27 16.58 -31.54 -25.11
CA SER A 27 16.37 -30.96 -26.43
C SER A 27 16.43 -29.44 -26.35
N GLY A 28 17.03 -28.76 -27.33
CA GLY A 28 17.20 -27.29 -27.33
C GLY A 28 15.90 -26.49 -27.10
N GLY A 29 14.74 -27.09 -27.40
CA GLY A 29 13.42 -26.52 -27.11
C GLY A 29 13.09 -26.44 -25.60
N ASN A 30 13.53 -27.40 -24.81
CA ASN A 30 13.31 -27.39 -23.35
C ASN A 30 14.15 -26.30 -22.65
N ILE A 31 15.36 -26.06 -23.10
CA ILE A 31 16.24 -25.01 -22.56
C ILE A 31 15.66 -23.62 -22.85
N PHE A 32 15.18 -23.40 -24.07
CA PHE A 32 14.54 -22.14 -24.48
C PHE A 32 13.25 -21.86 -23.68
N LEU A 33 12.37 -22.87 -23.53
CA LEU A 33 11.14 -22.76 -22.77
C LEU A 33 11.43 -22.47 -21.28
N ARG A 34 12.42 -23.12 -20.70
CA ARG A 34 12.82 -22.91 -19.31
C ARG A 34 13.33 -21.48 -19.11
N HIS A 35 14.23 -21.02 -19.97
CA HIS A 35 14.75 -19.64 -19.91
C HIS A 35 13.64 -18.60 -20.07
N LEU A 36 12.69 -18.82 -20.98
CA LEU A 36 11.53 -17.96 -21.17
C LEU A 36 10.64 -17.95 -19.92
N MET A 37 10.37 -19.09 -19.32
CA MET A 37 9.58 -19.21 -18.09
C MET A 37 10.27 -18.53 -16.91
N ASP A 38 11.58 -18.71 -16.73
CA ASP A 38 12.34 -18.09 -15.65
C ASP A 38 12.36 -16.57 -15.82
N SER A 39 12.60 -16.05 -17.02
CA SER A 39 12.60 -14.63 -17.32
C SER A 39 11.22 -13.99 -17.06
N ASN A 40 10.15 -14.59 -17.61
CA ASN A 40 8.79 -14.07 -17.42
C ASN A 40 8.35 -14.15 -15.95
N PHE A 41 8.78 -15.19 -15.23
CA PHE A 41 8.49 -15.31 -13.79
C PHE A 41 9.15 -14.20 -12.97
N LEU A 42 10.42 -13.90 -13.23
CA LEU A 42 11.14 -12.82 -12.55
C LEU A 42 10.53 -11.45 -12.86
N GLU A 43 10.17 -11.20 -14.13
CA GLU A 43 9.51 -9.97 -14.54
C GLU A 43 8.15 -9.82 -13.85
N TYR A 44 7.33 -10.87 -13.84
CA TYR A 44 6.05 -10.87 -13.14
C TYR A 44 6.21 -10.69 -11.63
N ALA A 45 7.17 -11.37 -10.99
CA ALA A 45 7.45 -11.23 -9.57
C ALA A 45 7.85 -9.80 -9.21
N SER A 46 8.75 -9.20 -9.99
CA SER A 46 9.17 -7.80 -9.84
C SER A 46 7.98 -6.83 -9.98
N TYR A 47 7.13 -7.04 -11.00
CA TYR A 47 5.93 -6.26 -11.19
C TYR A 47 4.98 -6.35 -9.99
N VAL A 48 4.71 -7.56 -9.48
CA VAL A 48 3.81 -7.75 -8.32
C VAL A 48 4.35 -7.06 -7.07
N ILE A 49 5.67 -7.08 -6.86
CA ILE A 49 6.30 -6.39 -5.72
C ILE A 49 6.16 -4.87 -5.87
N LYS A 50 6.63 -4.31 -6.99
CA LYS A 50 6.75 -2.86 -7.19
C LYS A 50 5.43 -2.16 -7.48
N GLU A 51 4.58 -2.79 -8.30
CA GLU A 51 3.41 -2.13 -8.89
C GLU A 51 2.07 -2.60 -8.30
N ARG A 52 2.08 -3.50 -7.30
CA ARG A 52 0.82 -4.07 -6.81
C ARG A 52 0.73 -4.27 -5.31
N ALA A 53 1.63 -5.08 -4.73
CA ALA A 53 1.38 -5.69 -3.43
C ALA A 53 2.00 -4.92 -2.27
N ILE A 54 3.19 -4.37 -2.46
CA ILE A 54 3.96 -3.74 -1.38
C ILE A 54 3.72 -2.23 -1.40
N PRO A 55 3.39 -1.62 -0.24
CA PRO A 55 3.27 -0.17 -0.13
C PRO A 55 4.66 0.49 -0.20
N ASP A 56 4.70 1.71 -0.71
CA ASP A 56 5.90 2.54 -0.65
C ASP A 56 6.15 3.02 0.78
N VAL A 57 7.41 3.15 1.17
CA VAL A 57 7.78 3.61 2.52
C VAL A 57 7.51 5.11 2.70
N ASP A 58 7.64 5.90 1.64
CA ASP A 58 7.54 7.36 1.69
C ASP A 58 6.11 7.83 1.93
N ASP A 59 5.12 7.22 1.26
CA ASP A 59 3.72 7.62 1.38
C ASP A 59 2.80 6.56 2.02
N GLY A 60 3.31 5.36 2.28
CA GLY A 60 2.55 4.27 2.88
C GLY A 60 1.47 3.68 1.96
N LEU A 61 1.51 3.96 0.67
CA LEU A 61 0.45 3.62 -0.28
C LEU A 61 0.90 2.57 -1.29
N LYS A 62 -0.02 1.68 -1.62
CA LYS A 62 0.10 0.85 -2.82
C LYS A 62 -0.20 1.70 -4.06
N PRO A 63 0.31 1.35 -5.25
CA PRO A 63 0.07 2.13 -6.47
C PRO A 63 -1.41 2.42 -6.74
N VAL A 64 -2.30 1.45 -6.57
CA VAL A 64 -3.75 1.66 -6.75
C VAL A 64 -4.32 2.70 -5.76
N GLN A 65 -3.86 2.69 -4.51
CA GLN A 65 -4.31 3.64 -3.48
C GLN A 65 -3.83 5.06 -3.79
N ARG A 66 -2.57 5.20 -4.22
CA ARG A 66 -2.00 6.48 -4.64
C ARG A 66 -2.75 7.05 -5.84
N ARG A 67 -3.06 6.24 -6.84
CA ARG A 67 -3.84 6.62 -8.03
C ARG A 67 -5.28 7.02 -7.70
N ILE A 68 -5.92 6.38 -6.72
CA ILE A 68 -7.24 6.77 -6.20
C ILE A 68 -7.17 8.15 -5.55
N LEU A 69 -6.23 8.39 -4.65
CA LEU A 69 -6.07 9.69 -3.98
C LEU A 69 -5.68 10.78 -4.97
N TRP A 70 -4.82 10.48 -5.94
CA TRP A 70 -4.48 11.39 -7.03
C TRP A 70 -5.71 11.74 -7.88
N SER A 71 -6.54 10.75 -8.21
CA SER A 71 -7.80 10.98 -8.92
C SER A 71 -8.76 11.87 -8.15
N LEU A 72 -8.92 11.63 -6.85
CA LEU A 72 -9.73 12.50 -5.98
C LEU A 72 -9.17 13.92 -5.91
N HIS A 73 -7.86 14.10 -5.86
CA HIS A 73 -7.22 15.40 -5.90
C HIS A 73 -7.47 16.13 -7.22
N ARG A 74 -7.34 15.45 -8.35
CA ARG A 74 -7.60 16.02 -9.67
C ARG A 74 -9.06 16.39 -9.92
N MET A 75 -9.98 15.72 -9.24
CA MET A 75 -11.41 15.96 -9.32
C MET A 75 -11.94 16.90 -8.22
N ASP A 76 -11.08 17.34 -7.29
CA ASP A 76 -11.51 18.01 -6.06
C ASP A 76 -12.14 19.39 -6.33
N ASP A 77 -13.45 19.47 -6.18
CA ASP A 77 -14.26 20.70 -6.22
C ASP A 77 -14.93 20.99 -4.84
N GLY A 78 -14.51 20.28 -3.79
CA GLY A 78 -15.05 20.35 -2.45
C GLY A 78 -16.34 19.56 -2.24
N LYS A 79 -16.92 18.98 -3.27
CA LYS A 79 -18.18 18.23 -3.22
C LYS A 79 -17.92 16.71 -3.17
N PHE A 80 -18.96 15.98 -2.80
CA PHE A 80 -18.96 14.53 -2.92
C PHE A 80 -19.13 14.09 -4.37
N HIS A 81 -18.33 13.12 -4.79
CA HIS A 81 -18.42 12.47 -6.09
C HIS A 81 -18.86 11.02 -5.94
N LYS A 82 -19.65 10.52 -6.89
CA LYS A 82 -19.98 9.09 -6.95
C LYS A 82 -18.70 8.26 -7.01
N VAL A 83 -18.61 7.21 -6.19
CA VAL A 83 -17.48 6.29 -6.21
C VAL A 83 -17.25 5.71 -7.61
N ALA A 84 -18.33 5.45 -8.36
CA ALA A 84 -18.24 5.01 -9.76
C ALA A 84 -17.48 6.01 -10.66
N ASN A 85 -17.67 7.32 -10.45
CA ASN A 85 -16.95 8.35 -11.22
C ASN A 85 -15.46 8.40 -10.83
N VAL A 86 -15.16 8.27 -9.55
CA VAL A 86 -13.77 8.21 -9.06
C VAL A 86 -13.06 6.97 -9.62
N ILE A 87 -13.72 5.82 -9.63
CA ILE A 87 -13.20 4.59 -10.24
C ILE A 87 -12.88 4.83 -11.73
N GLY A 88 -13.84 5.36 -12.48
CA GLY A 88 -13.65 5.67 -13.91
C GLY A 88 -12.51 6.64 -14.17
N HIS A 89 -12.36 7.68 -13.32
CA HIS A 89 -11.23 8.60 -13.42
C HIS A 89 -9.89 7.92 -13.07
N THR A 90 -9.88 7.03 -12.08
CA THR A 90 -8.67 6.29 -11.68
C THR A 90 -8.18 5.34 -12.78
N MET A 91 -9.06 4.81 -13.61
CA MET A 91 -8.68 3.94 -14.75
C MET A 91 -7.78 4.63 -15.78
N GLN A 92 -7.71 5.97 -15.80
CA GLN A 92 -6.75 6.71 -16.63
C GLN A 92 -5.28 6.49 -16.19
N PHE A 93 -5.08 6.08 -14.94
CA PHE A 93 -3.77 5.86 -14.34
C PHE A 93 -3.52 4.37 -14.03
N HIS A 94 -4.59 3.60 -13.80
CA HIS A 94 -4.49 2.21 -13.32
C HIS A 94 -5.08 1.23 -14.34
N PRO A 95 -4.22 0.44 -15.05
CA PRO A 95 -4.66 -0.43 -16.14
C PRO A 95 -5.25 -1.77 -15.65
N HIS A 96 -6.13 -1.71 -14.64
CA HIS A 96 -6.80 -2.90 -14.08
C HIS A 96 -8.31 -2.67 -13.96
N GLY A 97 -9.06 -3.75 -13.70
CA GLY A 97 -10.52 -3.70 -13.67
C GLY A 97 -11.09 -2.81 -12.56
N ASP A 98 -12.25 -2.25 -12.82
CA ASP A 98 -13.03 -1.36 -11.96
C ASP A 98 -13.31 -1.95 -10.57
N ALA A 99 -13.55 -3.27 -10.50
CA ALA A 99 -13.80 -3.97 -9.24
C ALA A 99 -12.58 -3.90 -8.29
N SER A 100 -11.36 -4.00 -8.82
CA SER A 100 -10.13 -3.91 -8.01
C SER A 100 -9.91 -2.49 -7.46
N ILE A 101 -10.18 -1.47 -8.28
CA ILE A 101 -10.11 -0.06 -7.87
C ILE A 101 -11.19 0.23 -6.82
N GLY A 102 -12.43 -0.23 -7.04
CA GLY A 102 -13.55 -0.05 -6.12
C GLY A 102 -13.27 -0.68 -4.76
N GLY A 103 -12.78 -1.92 -4.72
CA GLY A 103 -12.37 -2.59 -3.49
C GLY A 103 -11.28 -1.84 -2.74
N ALA A 104 -10.25 -1.38 -3.43
CA ALA A 104 -9.16 -0.59 -2.83
C ALA A 104 -9.66 0.76 -2.29
N LEU A 105 -10.57 1.44 -3.01
CA LEU A 105 -11.19 2.69 -2.55
C LEU A 105 -11.99 2.49 -1.27
N VAL A 106 -12.83 1.44 -1.20
CA VAL A 106 -13.61 1.12 0.00
C VAL A 106 -12.71 0.86 1.20
N VAL A 107 -11.66 0.06 1.03
CA VAL A 107 -10.67 -0.20 2.09
C VAL A 107 -10.00 1.09 2.57
N LEU A 108 -9.56 1.94 1.63
CA LEU A 108 -8.90 3.20 1.95
C LEU A 108 -9.86 4.18 2.65
N ALA A 109 -11.12 4.26 2.20
CA ALA A 109 -12.15 5.09 2.79
C ALA A 109 -12.51 4.64 4.21
N ASN A 110 -12.54 3.32 4.47
CA ASN A 110 -12.84 2.76 5.79
C ASN A 110 -11.72 3.00 6.84
N LYS A 111 -10.55 3.45 6.43
CA LYS A 111 -9.51 3.94 7.36
C LYS A 111 -9.81 5.34 7.93
N GLU A 112 -10.76 6.09 7.33
CA GLU A 112 -11.31 7.38 7.81
C GLU A 112 -10.31 8.55 7.92
N TYR A 113 -9.12 8.43 7.36
CA TYR A 113 -8.13 9.50 7.42
C TYR A 113 -8.23 10.47 6.22
N PHE A 114 -8.16 9.95 5.00
CA PHE A 114 -7.95 10.75 3.80
C PHE A 114 -9.20 10.95 2.94
N ILE A 115 -10.24 10.16 3.20
CA ILE A 115 -11.47 10.15 2.40
C ILE A 115 -12.69 10.31 3.31
N ASP A 116 -13.46 11.38 3.08
CA ASP A 116 -14.81 11.52 3.61
C ASP A 116 -15.79 10.63 2.83
N ARG A 117 -16.71 9.99 3.52
CA ARG A 117 -17.66 9.02 2.98
C ARG A 117 -19.09 9.52 3.10
N GLN A 118 -19.92 9.18 2.10
CA GLN A 118 -21.37 9.34 2.16
C GLN A 118 -22.06 8.11 1.60
N GLY A 119 -22.95 7.51 2.38
CA GLY A 119 -23.61 6.25 2.07
C GLY A 119 -22.98 5.05 2.81
N ASN A 120 -23.34 3.84 2.38
CA ASN A 120 -22.91 2.61 3.03
C ASN A 120 -21.60 2.07 2.41
N PHE A 121 -20.49 2.24 3.11
CA PHE A 121 -19.18 1.70 2.75
C PHE A 121 -18.88 0.35 3.41
N GLY A 122 -19.90 -0.36 3.91
CA GLY A 122 -19.76 -1.59 4.66
C GLY A 122 -19.44 -1.32 6.13
N ASN A 123 -19.21 -2.39 6.86
CA ASN A 123 -18.86 -2.33 8.27
C ASN A 123 -17.75 -3.32 8.59
N ILE A 124 -16.59 -2.82 8.99
CA ILE A 124 -15.40 -3.64 9.30
C ILE A 124 -15.58 -4.53 10.55
N LEU A 125 -16.54 -4.20 11.42
CA LEU A 125 -16.81 -4.97 12.66
C LEU A 125 -17.75 -6.14 12.38
N THR A 126 -18.76 -5.96 11.54
CA THR A 126 -19.76 -6.99 11.21
C THR A 126 -19.39 -7.77 9.94
N GLY A 127 -18.48 -7.25 9.12
CA GLY A 127 -18.11 -7.84 7.83
C GLY A 127 -19.11 -7.53 6.71
N ASP A 128 -20.05 -6.60 6.93
CA ASP A 128 -21.02 -6.21 5.89
C ASP A 128 -20.29 -5.55 4.71
N GLU A 129 -20.72 -5.89 3.50
CA GLU A 129 -20.16 -5.34 2.28
C GLU A 129 -20.65 -3.91 1.99
N ALA A 130 -19.83 -3.15 1.26
CA ALA A 130 -20.20 -1.84 0.77
C ALA A 130 -21.31 -1.92 -0.29
N SER A 131 -22.15 -0.92 -0.36
CA SER A 131 -23.11 -0.74 -1.44
C SER A 131 -22.39 -0.55 -2.78
N ALA A 132 -23.10 -0.82 -3.89
CA ALA A 132 -22.55 -0.62 -5.22
C ALA A 132 -22.05 0.83 -5.43
N ALA A 133 -20.95 0.98 -6.14
CA ALA A 133 -20.23 2.24 -6.37
C ALA A 133 -21.09 3.39 -6.92
N ARG A 134 -22.19 3.08 -7.60
CA ARG A 134 -23.15 4.07 -8.12
C ARG A 134 -24.03 4.74 -7.04
N TYR A 135 -24.12 4.16 -5.84
CA TYR A 135 -24.97 4.67 -4.76
C TYR A 135 -24.19 5.43 -3.69
N ILE A 136 -22.91 5.13 -3.52
CA ILE A 136 -22.06 5.73 -2.49
C ILE A 136 -21.20 6.85 -3.08
N GLU A 137 -20.81 7.80 -2.23
CA GLU A 137 -20.07 8.98 -2.62
C GLU A 137 -18.87 9.20 -1.71
N CYS A 138 -17.84 9.82 -2.23
CA CYS A 138 -16.64 10.16 -1.48
C CYS A 138 -16.00 11.47 -1.99
N ARG A 139 -15.14 12.05 -1.16
CA ARG A 139 -14.28 13.17 -1.49
C ARG A 139 -13.02 13.12 -0.63
N LEU A 140 -12.01 13.93 -0.96
CA LEU A 140 -10.88 14.13 -0.05
C LEU A 140 -11.35 14.75 1.25
N SER A 141 -10.86 14.21 2.38
CA SER A 141 -11.04 14.83 3.69
C SER A 141 -10.22 16.12 3.80
N PRO A 142 -10.52 17.02 4.74
CA PRO A 142 -9.67 18.18 5.04
C PRO A 142 -8.24 17.77 5.37
N LEU A 143 -8.04 16.70 6.14
CA LEU A 143 -6.73 16.14 6.44
C LEU A 143 -6.01 15.67 5.17
N GLY A 144 -6.70 14.92 4.31
CA GLY A 144 -6.13 14.43 3.05
C GLY A 144 -5.63 15.55 2.15
N ARG A 145 -6.42 16.64 2.01
CA ARG A 145 -6.00 17.84 1.25
C ARG A 145 -4.74 18.48 1.80
N GLU A 146 -4.65 18.60 3.13
CA GLU A 146 -3.54 19.30 3.79
C GLU A 146 -2.24 18.50 3.79
N VAL A 147 -2.33 17.17 3.94
CA VAL A 147 -1.15 16.36 4.25
C VAL A 147 -0.60 15.53 3.09
N LEU A 148 -1.40 15.26 2.04
CA LEU A 148 -1.01 14.33 0.97
C LEU A 148 -0.33 15.02 -0.21
N PHE A 149 -0.63 16.29 -0.48
CA PHE A 149 -0.27 16.94 -1.75
C PHE A 149 0.59 18.18 -1.53
N ASN A 150 1.58 18.33 -2.40
CA ASN A 150 2.40 19.52 -2.53
C ASN A 150 2.99 19.52 -3.95
N ASP A 151 2.44 20.35 -4.83
CA ASP A 151 2.80 20.37 -6.24
C ASP A 151 4.27 20.76 -6.49
N ASP A 152 4.86 21.56 -5.56
CA ASP A 152 6.24 22.05 -5.72
C ASP A 152 7.30 20.94 -5.59
N ILE A 153 6.98 19.86 -4.87
CA ILE A 153 7.92 18.78 -4.57
C ILE A 153 7.45 17.40 -5.08
N THR A 154 6.29 17.33 -5.72
CA THR A 154 5.76 16.06 -6.25
C THR A 154 6.45 15.70 -7.56
N ALA A 155 7.21 14.61 -7.58
CA ALA A 155 7.77 14.05 -8.80
C ALA A 155 6.67 13.34 -9.60
N LEU A 156 6.52 13.72 -10.88
CA LEU A 156 5.52 13.16 -11.78
C LEU A 156 6.16 12.34 -12.88
N VAL A 157 5.54 11.21 -13.21
CA VAL A 157 5.89 10.34 -14.34
C VAL A 157 4.70 10.20 -15.29
N ASP A 158 4.95 9.68 -16.48
CA ASP A 158 3.88 9.36 -17.41
C ASP A 158 3.04 8.18 -16.91
N SER A 159 1.72 8.26 -17.07
CA SER A 159 0.82 7.13 -16.86
C SER A 159 1.15 6.00 -17.84
N TYR A 160 0.62 4.81 -17.58
CA TYR A 160 0.88 3.60 -18.38
C TYR A 160 0.65 3.77 -19.89
N ASP A 161 -0.23 4.68 -20.32
CA ASP A 161 -0.55 4.98 -21.71
C ASP A 161 0.11 6.29 -22.23
N GLY A 162 0.90 6.96 -21.39
CA GLY A 162 1.60 8.22 -21.71
C GLY A 162 0.70 9.45 -21.89
N ARG A 163 -0.60 9.34 -21.61
CA ARG A 163 -1.55 10.45 -21.84
C ARG A 163 -1.67 11.39 -20.65
N ASN A 164 -1.38 10.90 -19.46
CA ASN A 164 -1.53 11.63 -18.21
C ASN A 164 -0.22 11.60 -17.40
N LYS A 165 -0.14 12.43 -16.38
CA LYS A 165 0.94 12.41 -15.40
C LYS A 165 0.41 11.92 -14.07
N GLU A 166 1.15 11.04 -13.41
CA GLU A 166 0.85 10.53 -12.07
C GLU A 166 2.05 10.69 -11.14
N PRO A 167 1.84 10.82 -9.82
CA PRO A 167 2.94 10.95 -8.87
C PRO A 167 3.68 9.61 -8.69
N VAL A 168 5.00 9.69 -8.59
CA VAL A 168 5.83 8.55 -8.19
C VAL A 168 5.48 8.14 -6.77
N THR A 169 5.56 9.10 -5.84
CA THR A 169 5.07 9.00 -4.45
C THR A 169 4.39 10.32 -4.09
N LEU A 170 3.53 10.32 -3.08
CA LEU A 170 2.95 11.54 -2.54
C LEU A 170 3.85 12.10 -1.43
N PRO A 171 4.08 13.43 -1.38
CA PRO A 171 4.90 14.06 -0.36
C PRO A 171 4.16 14.20 0.97
N VAL A 172 3.84 13.06 1.60
CA VAL A 172 3.00 13.00 2.79
C VAL A 172 3.71 13.60 4.00
N LYS A 173 3.05 14.52 4.69
CA LYS A 173 3.58 15.21 5.88
C LYS A 173 3.56 14.39 7.17
N LEU A 174 2.91 13.23 7.15
CA LEU A 174 2.67 12.35 8.31
C LEU A 174 3.19 10.94 8.02
N PRO A 175 3.51 10.12 9.03
CA PRO A 175 3.92 8.73 8.85
C PRO A 175 2.72 7.85 8.45
N ALA A 176 2.20 8.04 7.24
CA ALA A 176 0.95 7.45 6.75
C ALA A 176 0.98 5.91 6.72
N LEU A 177 2.17 5.33 6.51
CA LEU A 177 2.35 3.88 6.54
C LEU A 177 2.02 3.30 7.93
N LEU A 178 2.54 3.90 8.99
CA LEU A 178 2.26 3.49 10.37
C LEU A 178 0.83 3.86 10.79
N MET A 179 0.33 5.01 10.34
CA MET A 179 -1.02 5.47 10.63
C MET A 179 -2.10 4.53 10.11
N GLY A 180 -1.98 4.15 8.85
CA GLY A 180 -2.96 3.27 8.20
C GLY A 180 -2.69 1.78 8.37
N GLY A 181 -1.47 1.41 8.72
CA GLY A 181 -1.00 0.04 8.57
C GLY A 181 -1.04 -0.45 7.13
N ALA A 182 -0.34 -1.52 6.84
CA ALA A 182 -0.35 -2.12 5.51
C ALA A 182 -0.10 -3.62 5.58
N GLU A 183 -0.77 -4.36 4.71
CA GLU A 183 -0.52 -5.77 4.51
C GLU A 183 -0.40 -6.03 3.00
N GLY A 184 0.64 -6.74 2.59
CA GLY A 184 0.87 -7.08 1.20
C GLY A 184 1.57 -8.42 1.06
N ILE A 185 1.06 -9.24 0.14
CA ILE A 185 1.65 -10.54 -0.20
C ILE A 185 2.05 -10.47 -1.67
N ALA A 186 3.34 -10.57 -1.92
CA ALA A 186 3.92 -10.62 -3.25
C ALA A 186 4.58 -11.97 -3.49
N VAL A 187 5.27 -12.11 -4.62
CA VAL A 187 6.03 -13.32 -4.94
C VAL A 187 7.37 -13.27 -4.18
N GLY A 188 7.61 -14.22 -3.28
CA GLY A 188 8.83 -14.30 -2.49
C GLY A 188 8.99 -13.25 -1.38
N MET A 189 8.01 -12.35 -1.22
CA MET A 189 8.05 -11.27 -0.22
C MET A 189 6.65 -11.00 0.34
N ALA A 190 6.56 -10.71 1.62
CA ALA A 190 5.34 -10.24 2.27
C ALA A 190 5.68 -9.14 3.27
N THR A 191 4.74 -8.23 3.48
CA THR A 191 4.82 -7.19 4.52
C THR A 191 3.55 -7.18 5.35
N LYS A 192 3.68 -6.92 6.64
CA LYS A 192 2.57 -6.71 7.56
C LYS A 192 2.95 -5.64 8.58
N ILE A 193 2.45 -4.44 8.36
CA ILE A 193 2.66 -3.29 9.23
C ILE A 193 1.36 -2.99 9.93
N MET A 194 1.38 -2.98 11.25
CA MET A 194 0.20 -2.72 12.07
C MET A 194 -0.13 -1.23 12.09
N PRO A 195 -1.42 -0.85 12.19
CA PRO A 195 -1.82 0.53 12.40
C PRO A 195 -1.42 1.01 13.81
N HIS A 196 -1.28 2.34 13.95
CA HIS A 196 -0.92 2.99 15.20
C HIS A 196 -1.86 4.16 15.48
N ASN A 197 -1.92 4.58 16.74
CA ASN A 197 -2.73 5.71 17.15
C ASN A 197 -2.23 7.03 16.54
N PHE A 198 -3.14 7.80 15.97
CA PHE A 198 -2.81 9.04 15.28
C PHE A 198 -2.12 10.07 16.19
N ASN A 199 -2.61 10.24 17.42
CA ASN A 199 -2.04 11.22 18.35
C ASN A 199 -0.65 10.80 18.85
N GLU A 200 -0.46 9.49 19.10
CA GLU A 200 0.84 8.95 19.49
C GLU A 200 1.85 9.07 18.36
N LEU A 201 1.43 8.82 17.11
CA LEU A 201 2.27 9.04 15.93
C LEU A 201 2.73 10.48 15.78
N LEU A 202 1.85 11.47 15.99
CA LEU A 202 2.23 12.88 15.97
C LEU A 202 3.22 13.22 17.07
N GLN A 203 3.04 12.69 18.28
CA GLN A 203 3.98 12.87 19.38
C GLN A 203 5.33 12.24 19.08
N ALA A 204 5.34 11.02 18.55
CA ALA A 204 6.55 10.31 18.13
C ALA A 204 7.28 11.08 17.01
N GLN A 205 6.56 11.61 16.02
CA GLN A 205 7.12 12.46 14.96
C GLN A 205 7.78 13.73 15.53
N ILE A 206 7.13 14.41 16.48
CA ILE A 206 7.68 15.58 17.15
C ILE A 206 8.93 15.21 17.98
N ALA A 207 8.91 14.07 18.68
CA ALA A 207 10.04 13.59 19.45
C ALA A 207 11.23 13.28 18.54
N CYS A 208 11.00 12.57 17.44
CA CYS A 208 12.01 12.25 16.43
C CYS A 208 12.65 13.51 15.86
N LEU A 209 11.85 14.52 15.45
CA LEU A 209 12.36 15.80 14.93
C LEU A 209 13.17 16.61 15.96
N ARG A 210 12.96 16.34 17.26
CA ARG A 210 13.71 16.96 18.36
C ARG A 210 14.90 16.13 18.84
N GLY A 211 15.16 14.98 18.17
CA GLY A 211 16.23 14.04 18.57
C GLY A 211 16.00 13.41 19.94
N ARG A 212 14.74 13.15 20.30
CA ARG A 212 14.34 12.50 21.56
C ARG A 212 13.91 11.08 21.29
N ASP A 213 14.14 10.20 22.24
CA ASP A 213 13.62 8.84 22.20
C ASP A 213 12.09 8.82 22.35
N PHE A 214 11.46 7.83 21.74
CA PHE A 214 10.03 7.58 21.84
C PHE A 214 9.77 6.07 21.77
N GLU A 215 8.67 5.66 22.34
CA GLU A 215 8.12 4.30 22.18
C GLU A 215 6.80 4.39 21.43
N LEU A 216 6.53 3.44 20.56
CA LEU A 216 5.33 3.40 19.75
C LEU A 216 4.83 1.96 19.64
N TYR A 217 3.57 1.75 19.97
CA TYR A 217 2.93 0.43 19.91
C TYR A 217 1.75 0.47 18.93
N PRO A 218 1.43 -0.67 18.28
CA PRO A 218 0.25 -0.79 17.44
C PRO A 218 -1.03 -0.46 18.19
N ASP A 219 -1.99 0.15 17.46
CA ASP A 219 -3.34 0.38 17.96
C ASP A 219 -4.37 0.02 16.88
N PHE A 220 -5.51 -0.52 17.30
CA PHE A 220 -6.51 -1.09 16.40
C PHE A 220 -7.87 -0.43 16.62
N LEU A 221 -8.51 -0.01 15.51
CA LEU A 221 -9.85 0.59 15.53
C LEU A 221 -10.90 -0.30 16.20
N GLN A 222 -10.75 -1.62 16.09
CA GLN A 222 -11.66 -2.58 16.72
C GLN A 222 -11.47 -2.71 18.23
N GLY A 223 -10.41 -2.11 18.79
CA GLY A 223 -10.05 -2.24 20.19
C GLY A 223 -9.56 -3.64 20.55
N GLY A 224 -9.67 -3.98 21.83
CA GLY A 224 -9.22 -5.28 22.38
C GLY A 224 -8.19 -5.13 23.47
N LEU A 225 -7.66 -6.27 23.93
CA LEU A 225 -6.55 -6.35 24.88
C LEU A 225 -5.32 -6.82 24.12
N MET A 226 -4.26 -6.00 24.12
CA MET A 226 -3.03 -6.28 23.42
C MET A 226 -1.90 -6.60 24.40
N ASP A 227 -1.19 -7.68 24.13
CA ASP A 227 0.12 -7.98 24.72
C ASP A 227 1.19 -7.71 23.66
N ALA A 228 2.00 -6.68 23.90
CA ALA A 228 3.08 -6.24 23.04
C ALA A 228 4.47 -6.49 23.68
N SER A 229 4.57 -7.36 24.70
CA SER A 229 5.83 -7.65 25.40
C SER A 229 6.94 -8.18 24.51
N GLU A 230 6.57 -8.80 23.37
CA GLU A 230 7.51 -9.34 22.37
C GLU A 230 7.45 -8.58 21.03
N TYR A 231 7.03 -7.31 21.04
CA TYR A 231 6.81 -6.54 19.82
C TYR A 231 8.10 -6.18 19.08
N ASP A 232 9.16 -5.85 19.82
CA ASP A 232 10.52 -5.56 19.30
C ASP A 232 10.49 -4.62 18.09
N ASP A 233 9.86 -3.45 18.23
CA ASP A 233 9.73 -2.42 17.17
C ASP A 233 9.23 -2.96 15.80
N GLY A 234 8.34 -3.97 15.84
CA GLY A 234 7.76 -4.58 14.66
C GLY A 234 8.47 -5.83 14.15
N ASN A 235 9.63 -6.20 14.72
CA ASN A 235 10.35 -7.43 14.37
C ASN A 235 9.79 -8.67 15.08
N GLY A 236 9.08 -8.45 16.18
CA GLY A 236 8.50 -9.50 16.99
C GLY A 236 7.02 -9.74 16.72
N LYS A 237 6.30 -10.17 17.76
CA LYS A 237 4.88 -10.48 17.66
C LYS A 237 4.06 -9.71 18.71
N ILE A 238 2.78 -9.55 18.39
CA ILE A 238 1.75 -9.10 19.33
C ILE A 238 0.67 -10.17 19.48
N ILE A 239 0.03 -10.20 20.63
CA ILE A 239 -1.15 -11.05 20.89
C ILE A 239 -2.33 -10.13 21.15
N LEU A 240 -3.36 -10.22 20.29
CA LEU A 240 -4.58 -9.44 20.41
C LEU A 240 -5.72 -10.37 20.86
N ARG A 241 -6.48 -9.95 21.88
CA ARG A 241 -7.63 -10.68 22.42
C ARG A 241 -8.84 -9.77 22.50
N ALA A 242 -10.01 -10.31 22.17
CA ALA A 242 -11.26 -9.60 22.37
C ALA A 242 -11.48 -9.31 23.86
N LYS A 243 -11.96 -8.10 24.18
CA LYS A 243 -12.47 -7.77 25.50
C LYS A 243 -13.91 -8.24 25.57
N ILE A 244 -14.18 -9.22 26.43
CA ILE A 244 -15.51 -9.79 26.61
C ILE A 244 -16.04 -9.29 27.95
N GLU A 245 -17.20 -8.62 27.93
CA GLU A 245 -17.94 -8.18 29.11
C GLU A 245 -19.26 -8.94 29.15
N ARG A 246 -19.66 -9.39 30.33
CA ARG A 246 -20.94 -10.03 30.55
C ARG A 246 -21.87 -9.03 31.21
N ASP A 247 -22.88 -8.60 30.47
CA ASP A 247 -24.03 -7.89 31.08
C ASP A 247 -24.83 -8.89 31.92
N GLY A 248 -24.98 -8.55 33.21
CA GLY A 248 -25.60 -9.42 34.20
C GLY A 248 -27.11 -9.65 34.03
#